data_75f0c5f55d235c3e31e46b74300b6e57
#
_entry.id   75f0c5f55d235c3e31e46b74300b6e57
#
_cell.length_a   1.000
_cell.length_b   1.000
_cell.length_c   1.000
_cell.angle_alpha   90.00
_cell.angle_beta   90.00
_cell.angle_gamma   90.00
#
_symmetry.space_group_name_H-M   'P 1'
#
loop_
_entity.id
_entity.type
_entity.pdbx_description
1 polymer ?
#
loop_
_entity_poly.entity_id
_entity_poly.type
_entity_poly.pdbx_seq_one_letter_code
_entity_poly.pdbx_strand_id
1 'polypeptide(L)'
;MPNRSKWLDPARIAHGLTWRAQALRARLGPSLPTSPPVARGHAFQTTVLSSYEVEDIVDLDPTRQMWAEFTLTSAERGWRAIEMLGGPRSFRGKRVLDVGAAYGGFLVAAAHAGAREVVGIDVDPKLLDLARLLLADHETEARLEVADITDNTLSSRLGTFDIVFCNDVLEHVQELDGTARNLAALLKPHGRLFLEIPNGLAIRYIESDGHYKLPGITLLDHAEAEQWFRASYANQYPYNTYFYAPVDYYLALFSRSRIPLRLLNTPSADQESVTALALHWEETRGRLGRLGDEFPDKPQHLIAEIAKRADEVGVRFGRLLETAMESPIPEERGLAATVLRTTFGLESFLLEGRKVD
;
A
#
# COMPACT_ATOMS: atom_id res chain seq x y z
N MET A 1 -7.93 -27.58 22.78
CA MET A 1 -8.15 -26.30 22.09
C MET A 1 -7.15 -25.25 22.62
N PRO A 2 -6.13 -24.88 21.90
CA PRO A 2 -5.21 -23.82 22.36
C PRO A 2 -5.84 -22.44 22.11
N ASN A 3 -5.72 -21.61 23.10
CA ASN A 3 -6.30 -20.30 23.30
C ASN A 3 -5.92 -19.32 22.16
N ARG A 4 -6.87 -19.02 21.27
CA ARG A 4 -6.74 -18.10 20.11
C ARG A 4 -6.58 -16.61 20.49
N SER A 5 -6.61 -16.27 21.79
CA SER A 5 -6.63 -14.88 22.27
C SER A 5 -5.27 -14.19 22.38
N LYS A 6 -4.15 -14.86 22.06
CA LYS A 6 -2.80 -14.26 22.23
C LYS A 6 -2.25 -13.51 21.01
N TRP A 7 -2.93 -13.56 19.86
CA TRP A 7 -2.43 -13.00 18.59
C TRP A 7 -3.03 -11.64 18.24
N LEU A 8 -4.09 -11.23 18.93
CA LEU A 8 -4.80 -9.97 18.71
C LEU A 8 -4.86 -9.17 20.02
N ASP A 9 -3.69 -8.79 20.55
CA ASP A 9 -3.62 -7.80 21.62
C ASP A 9 -3.72 -6.41 20.99
N PRO A 10 -4.86 -5.70 21.16
CA PRO A 10 -5.06 -4.35 20.65
C PRO A 10 -3.97 -3.39 21.13
N ALA A 11 -3.39 -3.62 22.31
CA ALA A 11 -2.29 -2.84 22.84
C ALA A 11 -1.00 -3.01 22.01
N ARG A 12 -0.75 -4.20 21.43
CA ARG A 12 0.40 -4.43 20.55
C ARG A 12 0.21 -3.80 19.16
N ILE A 13 -1.02 -3.77 18.65
CA ILE A 13 -1.35 -3.10 17.39
C ILE A 13 -1.23 -1.57 17.57
N ALA A 14 -1.80 -1.04 18.64
CA ALA A 14 -1.66 0.38 19.02
C ALA A 14 -0.19 0.74 19.31
N HIS A 15 0.59 -0.13 19.95
CA HIS A 15 2.01 0.08 20.20
C HIS A 15 2.85 0.05 18.91
N GLY A 16 2.51 -0.81 17.94
CA GLY A 16 3.15 -0.85 16.63
C GLY A 16 2.89 0.42 15.80
N LEU A 17 1.67 0.96 15.85
CA LEU A 17 1.29 2.20 15.16
C LEU A 17 1.88 3.44 15.83
N THR A 18 1.88 3.50 17.16
CA THR A 18 2.51 4.61 17.93
C THR A 18 4.03 4.59 17.81
N TRP A 19 4.67 3.44 17.79
CA TRP A 19 6.12 3.32 17.59
C TRP A 19 6.55 3.77 16.17
N ARG A 20 5.79 3.39 15.14
CA ARG A 20 6.05 3.86 13.75
C ARG A 20 5.86 5.37 13.62
N ALA A 21 4.84 5.94 14.25
CA ALA A 21 4.62 7.38 14.30
C ALA A 21 5.70 8.11 15.10
N GLN A 22 6.17 7.55 16.22
CA GLN A 22 7.24 8.11 17.03
C GLN A 22 8.61 7.99 16.38
N ALA A 23 8.91 6.88 15.70
CA ALA A 23 10.16 6.69 14.95
C ALA A 23 10.24 7.63 13.73
N LEU A 24 9.09 7.92 13.08
CA LEU A 24 9.00 8.92 12.02
C LEU A 24 9.20 10.35 12.57
N ARG A 25 8.59 10.67 13.73
CA ARG A 25 8.75 11.97 14.41
C ARG A 25 10.19 12.22 14.88
N ALA A 26 10.89 11.21 15.32
CA ALA A 26 12.29 11.33 15.79
C ALA A 26 13.30 11.62 14.65
N ARG A 27 12.94 11.35 13.39
CA ARG A 27 13.76 11.65 12.20
C ARG A 27 13.44 12.99 11.53
N LEU A 28 12.28 13.59 11.82
CA LEU A 28 11.86 14.89 11.32
C LEU A 28 12.10 15.92 12.42
N GLY A 29 13.07 16.81 12.23
CA GLY A 29 13.44 17.85 13.19
C GLY A 29 12.28 18.74 13.62
N PRO A 30 12.45 19.54 14.70
CA PRO A 30 11.38 20.29 15.34
C PRO A 30 10.94 21.46 14.48
N SER A 31 9.73 21.43 13.98
CA SER A 31 8.89 22.57 13.48
C SER A 31 8.11 22.35 12.19
N LEU A 32 7.56 21.16 11.95
CA LEU A 32 6.50 21.01 10.96
C LEU A 32 5.13 21.08 11.68
N PRO A 33 4.10 21.72 11.11
CA PRO A 33 2.75 21.61 11.64
C PRO A 33 2.37 20.12 11.68
N THR A 34 2.13 19.61 12.88
CA THR A 34 2.12 18.19 13.21
C THR A 34 0.74 17.57 13.18
N SER A 35 -0.25 18.25 12.59
CA SER A 35 -1.61 17.75 12.63
C SER A 35 -2.16 17.57 11.24
N PRO A 36 -2.63 16.37 10.90
CA PRO A 36 -3.50 16.18 9.75
C PRO A 36 -4.72 17.10 9.86
N PRO A 37 -5.38 17.42 8.73
CA PRO A 37 -6.61 18.20 8.74
C PRO A 37 -7.65 17.51 9.63
N VAL A 38 -8.22 18.24 10.58
CA VAL A 38 -9.29 17.72 11.43
C VAL A 38 -10.62 17.97 10.73
N ALA A 39 -11.42 16.93 10.60
CA ALA A 39 -12.79 17.03 10.08
C ALA A 39 -13.65 17.91 11.00
N ARG A 40 -14.50 18.74 10.41
CA ARG A 40 -15.51 19.55 11.12
C ARG A 40 -16.90 18.93 11.03
N GLY A 41 -17.13 18.12 10.00
CA GLY A 41 -18.34 17.30 9.84
C GLY A 41 -18.08 15.84 10.19
N HIS A 42 -19.16 15.05 10.16
CA HIS A 42 -19.12 13.60 10.45
C HIS A 42 -19.93 12.78 9.43
N ALA A 43 -20.33 13.37 8.31
CA ALA A 43 -21.16 12.70 7.31
C ALA A 43 -20.42 11.50 6.67
N PHE A 44 -19.14 11.64 6.39
CA PHE A 44 -18.32 10.56 5.87
C PHE A 44 -18.23 9.39 6.87
N GLN A 45 -17.82 9.66 8.11
CA GLN A 45 -17.71 8.63 9.15
C GLN A 45 -19.05 7.93 9.38
N THR A 46 -20.12 8.67 9.51
CA THR A 46 -21.48 8.13 9.70
C THR A 46 -21.87 7.23 8.54
N THR A 47 -21.61 7.64 7.29
CA THR A 47 -21.92 6.84 6.11
C THR A 47 -21.10 5.56 6.05
N VAL A 48 -19.80 5.62 6.37
CA VAL A 48 -18.93 4.44 6.43
C VAL A 48 -19.43 3.46 7.48
N LEU A 49 -19.66 3.90 8.72
CA LEU A 49 -20.14 3.02 9.80
C LEU A 49 -21.52 2.43 9.50
N SER A 50 -22.43 3.23 8.93
CA SER A 50 -23.75 2.74 8.51
C SER A 50 -23.66 1.65 7.44
N SER A 51 -22.64 1.68 6.56
CA SER A 51 -22.43 0.62 5.58
C SER A 51 -22.05 -0.73 6.20
N TYR A 52 -21.54 -0.71 7.42
CA TYR A 52 -21.23 -1.88 8.25
C TYR A 52 -22.36 -2.22 9.24
N GLU A 53 -23.45 -1.45 9.25
CA GLU A 53 -24.59 -1.61 10.19
C GLU A 53 -24.18 -1.46 11.66
N VAL A 54 -23.23 -0.58 11.96
CA VAL A 54 -22.75 -0.30 13.33
C VAL A 54 -22.72 1.21 13.61
N GLU A 55 -22.73 1.58 14.88
CA GLU A 55 -22.56 2.96 15.34
C GLU A 55 -21.10 3.28 15.69
N ASP A 56 -20.33 2.29 16.10
CA ASP A 56 -18.93 2.44 16.47
C ASP A 56 -18.08 1.33 15.82
N ILE A 57 -16.85 1.67 15.49
CA ILE A 57 -15.86 0.77 14.89
C ILE A 57 -15.51 -0.40 15.82
N VAL A 58 -15.61 -0.22 17.13
CA VAL A 58 -15.32 -1.26 18.14
C VAL A 58 -16.31 -2.43 18.11
N ASP A 59 -17.48 -2.23 17.50
CA ASP A 59 -18.52 -3.25 17.37
C ASP A 59 -18.25 -4.20 16.17
N LEU A 60 -17.24 -3.90 15.37
CA LEU A 60 -16.86 -4.70 14.21
C LEU A 60 -15.92 -5.86 14.61
N ASP A 61 -15.99 -6.95 13.85
CA ASP A 61 -14.95 -7.97 13.91
C ASP A 61 -13.58 -7.39 13.47
N PRO A 62 -12.46 -8.00 13.87
CA PRO A 62 -11.13 -7.44 13.61
C PRO A 62 -10.83 -7.15 12.14
N THR A 63 -11.39 -7.90 11.19
CA THR A 63 -11.16 -7.70 9.77
C THR A 63 -11.91 -6.48 9.25
N ARG A 64 -13.21 -6.36 9.59
CA ARG A 64 -14.02 -5.18 9.23
C ARG A 64 -13.52 -3.93 9.94
N GLN A 65 -13.11 -4.04 11.20
CA GLN A 65 -12.50 -2.95 11.95
C GLN A 65 -11.27 -2.39 11.23
N MET A 66 -10.36 -3.26 10.80
CA MET A 66 -9.17 -2.85 10.05
C MET A 66 -9.53 -2.10 8.76
N TRP A 67 -10.52 -2.57 7.99
CA TRP A 67 -10.96 -1.89 6.78
C TRP A 67 -11.65 -0.55 7.06
N ALA A 68 -12.46 -0.48 8.11
CA ALA A 68 -13.07 0.77 8.54
C ALA A 68 -12.00 1.78 9.01
N GLU A 69 -11.02 1.36 9.80
CA GLU A 69 -9.87 2.19 10.20
C GLU A 69 -9.08 2.68 8.98
N PHE A 70 -8.78 1.80 8.03
CA PHE A 70 -8.09 2.16 6.79
C PHE A 70 -8.86 3.25 6.01
N THR A 71 -10.19 3.13 5.93
CA THR A 71 -11.06 4.08 5.26
C THR A 71 -11.11 5.41 6.02
N LEU A 72 -11.37 5.37 7.33
CA LEU A 72 -11.56 6.56 8.16
C LEU A 72 -10.27 7.36 8.37
N THR A 73 -9.10 6.70 8.32
CA THR A 73 -7.79 7.37 8.46
C THR A 73 -7.15 7.77 7.13
N SER A 74 -7.93 7.78 6.04
CA SER A 74 -7.39 8.09 4.70
C SER A 74 -6.77 9.49 4.60
N ALA A 75 -7.34 10.50 5.28
CA ALA A 75 -6.79 11.85 5.30
C ALA A 75 -5.44 11.94 6.04
N GLU A 76 -5.27 11.18 7.14
CA GLU A 76 -3.98 11.09 7.83
C GLU A 76 -2.92 10.39 6.98
N ARG A 77 -3.31 9.36 6.21
CA ARG A 77 -2.39 8.70 5.25
C ARG A 77 -1.95 9.69 4.17
N GLY A 78 -2.89 10.44 3.61
CA GLY A 78 -2.59 11.51 2.67
C GLY A 78 -1.64 12.55 3.26
N TRP A 79 -1.86 12.97 4.51
CA TRP A 79 -0.98 13.93 5.18
C TRP A 79 0.44 13.38 5.39
N ARG A 80 0.60 12.12 5.74
CA ARG A 80 1.92 11.47 5.84
C ARG A 80 2.68 11.51 4.51
N ALA A 81 1.99 11.30 3.37
CA ALA A 81 2.60 11.44 2.05
C ALA A 81 3.04 12.90 1.78
N ILE A 82 2.23 13.90 2.18
CA ILE A 82 2.62 15.32 2.13
C ILE A 82 3.94 15.56 2.90
N GLU A 83 4.04 15.05 4.12
CA GLU A 83 5.24 15.18 4.95
C GLU A 83 6.47 14.53 4.29
N MET A 84 6.33 13.31 3.77
CA MET A 84 7.40 12.61 3.05
C MET A 84 7.86 13.36 1.80
N LEU A 85 6.98 14.09 1.16
CA LEU A 85 7.27 14.90 -0.02
C LEU A 85 7.78 16.31 0.31
N GLY A 86 8.17 16.59 1.53
CA GLY A 86 8.79 17.85 1.95
C GLY A 86 7.82 18.84 2.59
N GLY A 87 6.66 18.36 3.01
CA GLY A 87 5.66 19.09 3.77
C GLY A 87 4.80 20.05 2.94
N PRO A 88 3.88 20.79 3.58
CA PRO A 88 2.88 21.63 2.93
C PRO A 88 3.48 22.68 1.96
N ARG A 89 4.68 23.18 2.25
CA ARG A 89 5.36 24.18 1.38
C ARG A 89 5.58 23.64 -0.04
N SER A 90 5.78 22.33 -0.19
CA SER A 90 5.97 21.70 -1.50
C SER A 90 4.68 21.64 -2.33
N PHE A 91 3.53 21.79 -1.70
CA PHE A 91 2.19 21.69 -2.32
C PHE A 91 1.57 23.07 -2.59
N ARG A 92 2.01 24.11 -1.89
CA ARG A 92 1.41 25.44 -1.99
C ARG A 92 1.42 25.95 -3.43
N GLY A 93 0.24 26.25 -3.94
CA GLY A 93 0.03 26.77 -5.30
C GLY A 93 0.21 25.73 -6.42
N LYS A 94 0.32 24.45 -6.10
CA LYS A 94 0.49 23.35 -7.07
C LYS A 94 -0.84 22.83 -7.60
N ARG A 95 -0.82 22.26 -8.80
CA ARG A 95 -1.87 21.35 -9.30
C ARG A 95 -1.54 19.94 -8.88
N VAL A 96 -2.47 19.29 -8.22
CA VAL A 96 -2.31 17.93 -7.68
C VAL A 96 -3.37 17.03 -8.28
N LEU A 97 -2.97 15.83 -8.71
CA LEU A 97 -3.87 14.76 -9.14
C LEU A 97 -3.71 13.58 -8.18
N ASP A 98 -4.83 12.98 -7.81
CA ASP A 98 -4.90 11.70 -7.12
C ASP A 98 -5.56 10.67 -8.06
N VAL A 99 -4.81 9.64 -8.44
CA VAL A 99 -5.25 8.54 -9.29
C VAL A 99 -5.64 7.36 -8.41
N GLY A 100 -6.88 6.86 -8.56
CA GLY A 100 -7.48 5.95 -7.60
C GLY A 100 -7.82 6.68 -6.30
N ALA A 101 -8.52 7.82 -6.43
CA ALA A 101 -8.75 8.72 -5.30
C ALA A 101 -9.61 8.11 -4.18
N ALA A 102 -10.32 7.02 -4.45
CA ALA A 102 -11.16 6.29 -3.50
C ALA A 102 -11.96 7.23 -2.59
N TYR A 103 -11.64 7.24 -1.30
CA TYR A 103 -12.32 8.04 -0.27
C TYR A 103 -11.86 9.50 -0.20
N GLY A 104 -10.90 9.94 -1.04
CA GLY A 104 -10.48 11.33 -1.13
C GLY A 104 -9.50 11.82 -0.07
N GLY A 105 -8.88 10.94 0.71
CA GLY A 105 -8.00 11.34 1.80
C GLY A 105 -6.77 12.13 1.34
N PHE A 106 -6.15 11.74 0.23
CA PHE A 106 -5.02 12.46 -0.37
C PHE A 106 -5.45 13.80 -0.97
N LEU A 107 -6.70 13.90 -1.45
CA LEU A 107 -7.26 15.17 -1.94
C LEU A 107 -7.43 16.17 -0.80
N VAL A 108 -8.02 15.73 0.34
CA VAL A 108 -8.14 16.55 1.55
C VAL A 108 -6.76 17.03 2.01
N ALA A 109 -5.78 16.13 2.09
CA ALA A 109 -4.44 16.47 2.51
C ALA A 109 -3.77 17.48 1.58
N ALA A 110 -3.89 17.31 0.25
CA ALA A 110 -3.33 18.23 -0.74
C ALA A 110 -3.98 19.62 -0.70
N ALA A 111 -5.32 19.68 -0.58
CA ALA A 111 -6.07 20.93 -0.44
C ALA A 111 -5.64 21.68 0.84
N HIS A 112 -5.58 20.96 1.96
CA HIS A 112 -5.14 21.50 3.25
C HIS A 112 -3.69 22.02 3.22
N ALA A 113 -2.81 21.33 2.47
CA ALA A 113 -1.43 21.78 2.22
C ALA A 113 -1.32 23.02 1.31
N GLY A 114 -2.45 23.57 0.83
CA GLY A 114 -2.51 24.78 0.03
C GLY A 114 -2.28 24.56 -1.46
N ALA A 115 -2.56 23.39 -1.99
CA ALA A 115 -2.64 23.18 -3.44
C ALA A 115 -3.68 24.14 -4.04
N ARG A 116 -3.38 24.70 -5.23
CA ARG A 116 -4.31 25.64 -5.88
C ARG A 116 -5.44 24.96 -6.64
N GLU A 117 -5.22 23.71 -7.02
CA GLU A 117 -6.18 22.87 -7.73
C GLU A 117 -5.90 21.42 -7.38
N VAL A 118 -6.93 20.72 -6.97
CA VAL A 118 -6.88 19.31 -6.60
C VAL A 118 -7.89 18.56 -7.45
N VAL A 119 -7.45 17.49 -8.11
CA VAL A 119 -8.28 16.66 -8.97
C VAL A 119 -8.15 15.22 -8.48
N GLY A 120 -9.27 14.50 -8.36
CA GLY A 120 -9.31 13.07 -8.07
C GLY A 120 -9.97 12.31 -9.21
N ILE A 121 -9.39 11.19 -9.62
CA ILE A 121 -10.01 10.25 -10.53
C ILE A 121 -10.12 8.88 -9.90
N ASP A 122 -11.24 8.20 -10.14
CA ASP A 122 -11.47 6.82 -9.75
C ASP A 122 -12.40 6.14 -10.76
N VAL A 123 -12.31 4.83 -10.90
CA VAL A 123 -13.21 4.05 -11.76
C VAL A 123 -14.55 3.80 -11.09
N ASP A 124 -14.63 3.83 -9.77
CA ASP A 124 -15.85 3.59 -9.00
C ASP A 124 -16.51 4.92 -8.57
N PRO A 125 -17.67 5.27 -9.17
CA PRO A 125 -18.41 6.47 -8.79
C PRO A 125 -18.87 6.47 -7.33
N LYS A 126 -19.07 5.29 -6.71
CA LYS A 126 -19.50 5.19 -5.30
C LYS A 126 -18.40 5.62 -4.34
N LEU A 127 -17.15 5.29 -4.66
CA LEU A 127 -16.00 5.77 -3.90
C LEU A 127 -15.87 7.29 -4.00
N LEU A 128 -16.09 7.85 -5.19
CA LEU A 128 -16.10 9.30 -5.37
C LEU A 128 -17.27 10.00 -4.63
N ASP A 129 -18.41 9.32 -4.43
CA ASP A 129 -19.48 9.84 -3.58
C ASP A 129 -19.04 9.92 -2.11
N LEU A 130 -18.33 8.93 -1.61
CA LEU A 130 -17.70 8.98 -0.27
C LEU A 130 -16.63 10.08 -0.19
N ALA A 131 -15.82 10.24 -1.23
CA ALA A 131 -14.83 11.31 -1.29
C ALA A 131 -15.47 12.70 -1.20
N ARG A 132 -16.65 12.92 -1.81
CA ARG A 132 -17.42 14.18 -1.67
C ARG A 132 -17.81 14.46 -0.22
N LEU A 133 -18.21 13.43 0.52
CA LEU A 133 -18.56 13.57 1.94
C LEU A 133 -17.31 13.92 2.77
N LEU A 134 -16.19 13.23 2.54
CA LEU A 134 -14.94 13.53 3.26
C LEU A 134 -14.44 14.95 2.98
N LEU A 135 -14.46 15.38 1.72
CA LEU A 135 -14.10 16.74 1.32
C LEU A 135 -14.99 17.78 2.01
N ALA A 136 -16.31 17.54 2.03
CA ALA A 136 -17.27 18.44 2.70
C ALA A 136 -17.03 18.49 4.21
N ASP A 137 -16.79 17.35 4.88
CA ASP A 137 -16.50 17.28 6.31
C ASP A 137 -15.21 18.06 6.68
N HIS A 138 -14.27 18.18 5.74
CA HIS A 138 -13.04 18.96 5.91
C HIS A 138 -13.11 20.39 5.35
N GLU A 139 -14.28 20.83 4.85
CA GLU A 139 -14.47 22.15 4.23
C GLU A 139 -13.44 22.43 3.10
N THR A 140 -13.13 21.40 2.32
CA THR A 140 -12.19 21.45 1.19
C THR A 140 -12.89 21.13 -0.11
N GLU A 141 -12.31 21.58 -1.22
CA GLU A 141 -12.85 21.34 -2.56
C GLU A 141 -11.84 20.59 -3.44
N ALA A 142 -12.34 19.66 -4.24
CA ALA A 142 -11.61 19.00 -5.30
C ALA A 142 -12.53 18.72 -6.50
N ARG A 143 -11.98 18.72 -7.71
CA ARG A 143 -12.67 18.20 -8.88
C ARG A 143 -12.58 16.69 -8.87
N LEU A 144 -13.72 16.01 -8.91
CA LEU A 144 -13.81 14.55 -8.97
C LEU A 144 -14.35 14.12 -10.34
N GLU A 145 -13.71 13.11 -10.95
CA GLU A 145 -14.07 12.60 -12.27
C GLU A 145 -13.98 11.08 -12.29
N VAL A 146 -15.03 10.41 -12.79
CA VAL A 146 -14.98 8.97 -13.05
C VAL A 146 -14.10 8.74 -14.27
N ALA A 147 -12.95 8.10 -14.08
CA ALA A 147 -11.99 7.88 -15.14
C ALA A 147 -11.04 6.71 -14.81
N ASP A 148 -10.55 6.04 -15.85
CA ASP A 148 -9.60 4.95 -15.77
C ASP A 148 -8.20 5.45 -16.17
N ILE A 149 -7.18 5.19 -15.36
CA ILE A 149 -5.79 5.57 -15.65
C ILE A 149 -5.24 4.90 -16.93
N THR A 150 -5.85 3.82 -17.38
CA THR A 150 -5.49 3.18 -18.65
C THR A 150 -5.93 3.97 -19.89
N ASP A 151 -6.83 4.95 -19.74
CA ASP A 151 -7.25 5.85 -20.83
C ASP A 151 -6.11 6.82 -21.21
N ASN A 152 -5.54 6.63 -22.39
CA ASN A 152 -4.45 7.45 -22.91
C ASN A 152 -4.85 8.88 -23.30
N THR A 153 -6.13 9.23 -23.23
CA THR A 153 -6.65 10.58 -23.50
C THR A 153 -6.70 11.47 -22.26
N LEU A 154 -6.43 10.92 -21.08
CA LEU A 154 -6.55 11.64 -19.81
C LEU A 154 -5.75 12.95 -19.78
N SER A 155 -4.50 12.94 -20.25
CA SER A 155 -3.66 14.13 -20.25
C SER A 155 -4.20 15.26 -21.14
N SER A 156 -4.88 14.92 -22.23
CA SER A 156 -5.56 15.91 -23.10
C SER A 156 -6.79 16.51 -22.43
N ARG A 157 -7.48 15.73 -21.57
CA ARG A 157 -8.72 16.13 -20.91
C ARG A 157 -8.48 16.84 -19.58
N LEU A 158 -7.53 16.36 -18.77
CA LEU A 158 -7.23 16.88 -17.44
C LEU A 158 -6.07 17.89 -17.44
N GLY A 159 -5.25 17.90 -18.49
CA GLY A 159 -3.99 18.65 -18.53
C GLY A 159 -2.90 17.99 -17.71
N THR A 160 -1.88 18.77 -17.30
CA THR A 160 -0.72 18.26 -16.58
C THR A 160 -0.63 18.82 -15.16
N PHE A 161 -0.01 18.07 -14.27
CA PHE A 161 0.05 18.30 -12.83
C PHE A 161 1.48 18.48 -12.33
N ASP A 162 1.63 19.24 -11.26
CA ASP A 162 2.90 19.42 -10.57
C ASP A 162 3.23 18.18 -9.71
N ILE A 163 2.18 17.55 -9.15
CA ILE A 163 2.28 16.36 -8.29
C ILE A 163 1.16 15.41 -8.68
N VAL A 164 1.49 14.12 -8.79
CA VAL A 164 0.53 13.03 -9.01
C VAL A 164 0.72 12.00 -7.89
N PHE A 165 -0.36 11.64 -7.22
CA PHE A 165 -0.47 10.47 -6.35
C PHE A 165 -1.06 9.30 -7.14
N CYS A 166 -0.57 8.09 -6.88
CA CYS A 166 -1.13 6.84 -7.40
C CYS A 166 -0.80 5.74 -6.38
N ASN A 167 -1.73 5.49 -5.47
CA ASN A 167 -1.52 4.65 -4.30
C ASN A 167 -2.50 3.50 -4.29
N ASP A 168 -2.01 2.26 -4.08
CA ASP A 168 -2.82 1.04 -4.10
C ASP A 168 -3.67 0.93 -5.38
N VAL A 169 -3.06 1.18 -6.55
CA VAL A 169 -3.71 1.16 -7.87
C VAL A 169 -3.02 0.20 -8.83
N LEU A 170 -1.68 0.17 -8.84
CA LEU A 170 -0.94 -0.54 -9.88
C LEU A 170 -1.15 -2.05 -9.85
N GLU A 171 -1.43 -2.62 -8.70
CA GLU A 171 -1.79 -4.02 -8.51
C GLU A 171 -3.16 -4.37 -9.13
N HIS A 172 -4.01 -3.37 -9.38
CA HIS A 172 -5.33 -3.51 -9.99
C HIS A 172 -5.33 -3.24 -11.50
N VAL A 173 -4.17 -2.99 -12.11
CA VAL A 173 -4.05 -2.64 -13.52
C VAL A 173 -3.36 -3.76 -14.29
N GLN A 174 -3.97 -4.19 -15.42
CA GLN A 174 -3.40 -5.23 -16.29
C GLN A 174 -2.22 -4.70 -17.13
N GLU A 175 -2.34 -3.48 -17.65
CA GLU A 175 -1.39 -2.88 -18.61
C GLU A 175 -0.47 -1.84 -17.92
N LEU A 176 0.51 -2.31 -17.15
CA LEU A 176 1.40 -1.45 -16.38
C LEU A 176 2.26 -0.50 -17.24
N ASP A 177 2.75 -0.96 -18.41
CA ASP A 177 3.54 -0.10 -19.30
C ASP A 177 2.71 1.06 -19.88
N GLY A 178 1.44 0.81 -20.23
CA GLY A 178 0.49 1.85 -20.63
C GLY A 178 0.22 2.83 -19.53
N THR A 179 -0.05 2.32 -18.33
CA THR A 179 -0.31 3.13 -17.13
C THR A 179 0.87 4.01 -16.76
N ALA A 180 2.10 3.49 -16.77
CA ALA A 180 3.30 4.28 -16.49
C ALA A 180 3.49 5.41 -17.52
N ARG A 181 3.19 5.16 -18.81
CA ARG A 181 3.19 6.22 -19.85
C ARG A 181 2.12 7.27 -19.61
N ASN A 182 0.91 6.86 -19.20
CA ASN A 182 -0.19 7.79 -18.91
C ASN A 182 0.13 8.65 -17.69
N LEU A 183 0.68 8.08 -16.62
CA LEU A 183 1.19 8.82 -15.46
C LEU A 183 2.27 9.82 -15.87
N ALA A 184 3.20 9.42 -16.75
CA ALA A 184 4.21 10.33 -17.27
C ALA A 184 3.59 11.47 -18.11
N ALA A 185 2.55 11.19 -18.92
CA ALA A 185 1.86 12.21 -19.71
C ALA A 185 1.09 13.21 -18.84
N LEU A 186 0.58 12.78 -17.69
CA LEU A 186 -0.13 13.62 -16.71
C LEU A 186 0.82 14.51 -15.89
N LEU A 187 2.12 14.22 -15.85
CA LEU A 187 3.11 15.05 -15.15
C LEU A 187 3.64 16.19 -16.04
N LYS A 188 3.77 17.37 -15.46
CA LYS A 188 4.57 18.45 -16.03
C LYS A 188 6.06 18.04 -16.10
N PRO A 189 6.89 18.74 -16.92
CA PRO A 189 8.35 18.66 -16.77
C PRO A 189 8.75 18.89 -15.30
N HIS A 190 9.61 18.03 -14.77
CA HIS A 190 10.04 18.04 -13.36
C HIS A 190 8.91 17.82 -12.33
N GLY A 191 7.70 17.45 -12.77
CA GLY A 191 6.59 17.06 -11.90
C GLY A 191 6.95 15.82 -11.09
N ARG A 192 6.32 15.68 -9.93
CA ARG A 192 6.60 14.62 -8.95
C ARG A 192 5.50 13.57 -8.98
N LEU A 193 5.90 12.31 -8.97
CA LEU A 193 5.03 11.16 -8.77
C LEU A 193 5.29 10.56 -7.39
N PHE A 194 4.24 10.29 -6.65
CA PHE A 194 4.28 9.49 -5.43
C PHE A 194 3.46 8.23 -5.64
N LEU A 195 4.06 7.09 -5.31
CA LEU A 195 3.43 5.78 -5.41
C LEU A 195 3.49 5.09 -4.04
N GLU A 196 2.39 4.50 -3.65
CA GLU A 196 2.35 3.44 -2.65
C GLU A 196 1.91 2.16 -3.36
N ILE A 197 2.72 1.10 -3.26
CA ILE A 197 2.47 -0.15 -3.97
C ILE A 197 2.65 -1.30 -2.98
N PRO A 198 1.65 -2.18 -2.80
CA PRO A 198 1.77 -3.33 -1.91
C PRO A 198 2.84 -4.30 -2.41
N ASN A 199 3.58 -4.86 -1.46
CA ASN A 199 4.67 -5.81 -1.73
C ASN A 199 4.20 -7.24 -1.51
N GLY A 200 3.87 -7.94 -2.57
CA GLY A 200 3.40 -9.34 -2.49
C GLY A 200 4.41 -10.33 -1.90
N LEU A 201 5.69 -9.98 -1.80
CA LEU A 201 6.72 -10.80 -1.14
C LEU A 201 6.94 -10.42 0.32
N ALA A 202 6.26 -9.40 0.85
CA ALA A 202 6.29 -9.15 2.30
C ALA A 202 5.77 -10.39 3.04
N ILE A 203 6.51 -10.88 4.03
CA ILE A 203 6.14 -12.10 4.77
C ILE A 203 4.72 -11.97 5.33
N ARG A 204 4.35 -10.80 5.82
CA ARG A 204 2.99 -10.53 6.30
C ARG A 204 1.92 -10.71 5.22
N TYR A 205 2.20 -10.37 3.97
CA TYR A 205 1.25 -10.53 2.87
C TYR A 205 1.26 -11.96 2.33
N ILE A 206 2.38 -12.67 2.41
CA ILE A 206 2.42 -14.12 2.17
C ILE A 206 1.59 -14.86 3.22
N GLU A 207 1.67 -14.44 4.49
CA GLU A 207 0.90 -15.05 5.58
C GLU A 207 -0.60 -14.73 5.50
N SER A 208 -0.94 -13.48 5.14
CA SER A 208 -2.31 -12.97 5.04
C SER A 208 -2.29 -11.68 4.21
N ASP A 209 -2.68 -11.77 2.95
CA ASP A 209 -2.57 -10.65 2.03
C ASP A 209 -3.38 -9.41 2.48
N GLY A 210 -3.00 -8.25 1.92
CA GLY A 210 -3.64 -6.98 2.26
C GLY A 210 -5.10 -6.88 1.84
N HIS A 211 -5.50 -7.54 0.75
CA HIS A 211 -6.81 -7.38 0.13
C HIS A 211 -7.84 -8.40 0.60
N TYR A 212 -7.48 -9.68 0.63
CA TYR A 212 -8.44 -10.78 0.81
C TYR A 212 -8.21 -11.59 2.07
N LYS A 213 -7.11 -11.31 2.79
CA LYS A 213 -6.71 -12.05 4.01
C LYS A 213 -6.50 -13.54 3.78
N LEU A 214 -6.08 -13.91 2.57
CA LEU A 214 -5.83 -15.29 2.19
C LEU A 214 -4.35 -15.65 2.26
N PRO A 215 -3.97 -16.73 2.95
CA PRO A 215 -2.58 -17.15 3.03
C PRO A 215 -2.09 -17.63 1.66
N GLY A 216 -0.88 -17.22 1.30
CA GLY A 216 -0.18 -17.63 0.09
C GLY A 216 -0.71 -17.10 -1.25
N ILE A 217 -1.81 -16.33 -1.26
CA ILE A 217 -2.41 -15.85 -2.51
C ILE A 217 -1.45 -14.98 -3.32
N THR A 218 -0.57 -14.22 -2.67
CA THR A 218 0.42 -13.36 -3.35
C THR A 218 1.56 -14.14 -4.03
N LEU A 219 1.68 -15.43 -3.74
CA LEU A 219 2.64 -16.32 -4.39
C LEU A 219 2.10 -16.93 -5.68
N LEU A 220 0.79 -16.93 -5.88
CA LEU A 220 0.10 -17.53 -7.03
C LEU A 220 0.10 -16.58 -8.23
N ASP A 221 0.01 -17.13 -9.44
CA ASP A 221 -0.30 -16.30 -10.59
C ASP A 221 -1.76 -15.84 -10.57
N HIS A 222 -2.13 -14.92 -11.44
CA HIS A 222 -3.48 -14.33 -11.42
C HIS A 222 -4.60 -15.36 -11.51
N ALA A 223 -4.46 -16.36 -12.39
CA ALA A 223 -5.51 -17.37 -12.60
C ALA A 223 -5.65 -18.31 -11.40
N GLU A 224 -4.54 -18.72 -10.82
CA GLU A 224 -4.48 -19.55 -9.60
C GLU A 224 -4.97 -18.77 -8.38
N ALA A 225 -4.57 -17.51 -8.25
CA ALA A 225 -5.00 -16.62 -7.18
C ALA A 225 -6.52 -16.37 -7.24
N GLU A 226 -7.08 -16.16 -8.45
CA GLU A 226 -8.53 -16.07 -8.63
C GLU A 226 -9.25 -17.36 -8.23
N GLN A 227 -8.71 -18.55 -8.57
CA GLN A 227 -9.27 -19.82 -8.16
C GLN A 227 -9.22 -19.98 -6.62
N TRP A 228 -8.10 -19.62 -5.99
CA TRP A 228 -7.95 -19.64 -4.53
C TRP A 228 -8.94 -18.70 -3.84
N PHE A 229 -9.07 -17.48 -4.37
CA PHE A 229 -10.04 -16.51 -3.90
C PHE A 229 -11.49 -17.02 -4.02
N ARG A 230 -11.90 -17.53 -5.20
CA ARG A 230 -13.26 -18.05 -5.43
C ARG A 230 -13.57 -19.25 -4.57
N ALA A 231 -12.60 -20.12 -4.33
CA ALA A 231 -12.75 -21.26 -3.41
C ALA A 231 -12.96 -20.80 -1.96
N SER A 232 -12.52 -19.59 -1.59
CA SER A 232 -12.62 -19.06 -0.23
C SER A 232 -13.85 -18.18 -0.02
N TYR A 233 -14.20 -17.34 -0.99
CA TYR A 233 -15.26 -16.34 -0.88
C TYR A 233 -16.41 -16.56 -1.87
N ALA A 234 -16.39 -17.63 -2.67
CA ALA A 234 -17.34 -17.86 -3.75
C ALA A 234 -17.43 -16.65 -4.71
N ASN A 235 -18.64 -16.16 -4.96
CA ASN A 235 -18.87 -15.01 -5.85
C ASN A 235 -19.29 -13.74 -5.08
N GLN A 236 -18.91 -13.62 -3.81
CA GLN A 236 -19.31 -12.49 -2.98
C GLN A 236 -18.69 -11.17 -3.44
N TYR A 237 -17.43 -11.24 -3.95
CA TYR A 237 -16.67 -10.07 -4.40
C TYR A 237 -15.98 -10.38 -5.74
N PRO A 238 -15.67 -9.38 -6.57
CA PRO A 238 -14.77 -9.58 -7.71
C PRO A 238 -13.32 -9.76 -7.24
N TYR A 239 -12.57 -10.65 -7.89
CA TYR A 239 -11.11 -10.69 -7.77
C TYR A 239 -10.53 -9.66 -8.74
N ASN A 240 -9.82 -8.67 -8.24
CA ASN A 240 -9.33 -7.54 -9.02
C ASN A 240 -7.85 -7.22 -8.82
N THR A 241 -7.09 -8.13 -8.20
CA THR A 241 -5.64 -7.97 -8.10
C THR A 241 -4.96 -8.77 -9.20
N TYR A 242 -4.21 -8.09 -10.05
CA TYR A 242 -3.59 -8.72 -11.22
C TYR A 242 -2.14 -9.10 -11.01
N PHE A 243 -1.38 -8.27 -10.26
CA PHE A 243 0.04 -8.47 -10.22
C PHE A 243 0.71 -7.79 -9.02
N TYR A 244 1.60 -8.52 -8.36
CA TYR A 244 2.54 -7.98 -7.39
C TYR A 244 3.95 -8.12 -7.94
N ALA A 245 4.57 -7.00 -8.34
CA ALA A 245 5.94 -6.99 -8.82
C ALA A 245 6.94 -6.69 -7.70
N PRO A 246 8.17 -7.19 -7.81
CA PRO A 246 9.27 -6.73 -6.96
C PRO A 246 9.62 -5.26 -7.26
N VAL A 247 10.22 -4.57 -6.31
CA VAL A 247 10.50 -3.13 -6.40
C VAL A 247 11.35 -2.74 -7.61
N ASP A 248 12.33 -3.57 -7.97
CA ASP A 248 13.21 -3.36 -9.13
C ASP A 248 12.45 -3.35 -10.47
N TYR A 249 11.37 -4.12 -10.59
CA TYR A 249 10.48 -4.05 -11.75
C TYR A 249 9.87 -2.64 -11.90
N TYR A 250 9.32 -2.09 -10.81
CA TYR A 250 8.74 -0.74 -10.83
C TYR A 250 9.80 0.33 -11.09
N LEU A 251 10.99 0.21 -10.49
CA LEU A 251 12.10 1.12 -10.76
C LEU A 251 12.48 1.13 -12.24
N ALA A 252 12.56 -0.04 -12.86
CA ALA A 252 12.87 -0.17 -14.29
C ALA A 252 11.73 0.33 -15.18
N LEU A 253 10.47 -0.01 -14.86
CA LEU A 253 9.27 0.42 -15.60
C LEU A 253 9.17 1.95 -15.67
N PHE A 254 9.24 2.62 -14.54
CA PHE A 254 9.11 4.07 -14.49
C PHE A 254 10.34 4.80 -15.02
N SER A 255 11.54 4.21 -14.92
CA SER A 255 12.73 4.74 -15.58
C SER A 255 12.58 4.79 -17.10
N ARG A 256 12.02 3.73 -17.71
CA ARG A 256 11.69 3.72 -19.17
C ARG A 256 10.65 4.79 -19.54
N SER A 257 9.76 5.13 -18.60
CA SER A 257 8.75 6.18 -18.76
C SER A 257 9.26 7.58 -18.39
N ARG A 258 10.59 7.75 -18.25
CA ARG A 258 11.25 9.03 -17.87
C ARG A 258 10.86 9.54 -16.47
N ILE A 259 10.56 8.65 -15.55
CA ILE A 259 10.29 8.95 -14.14
C ILE A 259 11.17 8.05 -13.28
N PRO A 260 12.48 8.33 -13.15
CA PRO A 260 13.31 7.55 -12.25
C PRO A 260 12.76 7.64 -10.82
N LEU A 261 12.51 6.48 -10.21
CA LEU A 261 11.96 6.36 -8.87
C LEU A 261 13.07 6.15 -7.83
N ARG A 262 12.81 6.60 -6.61
CA ARG A 262 13.58 6.26 -5.40
C ARG A 262 12.67 5.75 -4.30
N LEU A 263 13.14 4.80 -3.53
CA LEU A 263 12.44 4.28 -2.36
C LEU A 263 12.55 5.28 -1.19
N LEU A 264 11.42 5.65 -0.59
CA LEU A 264 11.35 6.60 0.52
C LEU A 264 11.43 5.90 1.89
N ASN A 265 10.94 4.66 1.98
CA ASN A 265 10.84 3.90 3.20
C ASN A 265 11.91 2.79 3.29
N THR A 266 13.14 3.09 2.88
CA THR A 266 14.27 2.16 3.03
C THR A 266 14.36 1.67 4.48
N PRO A 267 14.29 0.35 4.73
CA PRO A 267 14.28 -0.17 6.08
C PRO A 267 15.66 -0.09 6.75
N SER A 268 15.71 -0.09 8.07
CA SER A 268 16.95 -0.31 8.81
C SER A 268 17.48 -1.71 8.51
N ALA A 269 18.80 -1.83 8.37
CA ALA A 269 19.50 -3.08 8.10
C ALA A 269 20.21 -3.63 9.37
N ASP A 270 19.73 -3.28 10.56
CA ASP A 270 20.28 -3.79 11.81
C ASP A 270 20.00 -5.31 11.99
N GLN A 271 20.91 -5.95 12.73
CA GLN A 271 20.90 -7.39 12.90
C GLN A 271 19.66 -7.91 13.64
N GLU A 272 19.15 -7.16 14.62
CA GLU A 272 17.94 -7.52 15.37
C GLU A 272 16.73 -7.62 14.43
N SER A 273 16.57 -6.63 13.56
CA SER A 273 15.53 -6.59 12.55
C SER A 273 15.63 -7.72 11.52
N VAL A 274 16.87 -8.11 11.12
CA VAL A 274 17.10 -9.25 10.22
C VAL A 274 16.75 -10.56 10.90
N THR A 275 17.12 -10.73 12.16
CA THR A 275 16.80 -11.93 12.96
C THR A 275 15.29 -12.08 13.17
N ALA A 276 14.60 -10.98 13.51
CA ALA A 276 13.16 -10.99 13.69
C ALA A 276 12.43 -11.38 12.38
N LEU A 277 12.93 -10.90 11.24
CA LEU A 277 12.38 -11.28 9.93
C LEU A 277 12.60 -12.75 9.61
N ALA A 278 13.77 -13.30 9.96
CA ALA A 278 14.08 -14.72 9.77
C ALA A 278 13.15 -15.64 10.61
N LEU A 279 12.90 -15.29 11.86
CA LEU A 279 11.96 -16.02 12.72
C LEU A 279 10.53 -15.97 12.15
N HIS A 280 10.09 -14.80 11.71
CA HIS A 280 8.77 -14.65 11.09
C HIS A 280 8.63 -15.49 9.81
N TRP A 281 9.70 -15.55 8.99
CA TRP A 281 9.69 -16.40 7.79
C TRP A 281 9.54 -17.88 8.12
N GLU A 282 10.28 -18.38 9.09
CA GLU A 282 10.20 -19.80 9.49
C GLU A 282 8.80 -20.17 10.02
N GLU A 283 8.18 -19.27 10.81
CA GLU A 283 6.80 -19.47 11.29
C GLU A 283 5.81 -19.51 10.12
N THR A 284 5.90 -18.53 9.20
CA THR A 284 5.03 -18.43 8.03
C THR A 284 5.19 -19.63 7.11
N ARG A 285 6.43 -20.01 6.78
CA ARG A 285 6.73 -21.17 5.95
C ARG A 285 6.19 -22.46 6.57
N GLY A 286 6.38 -22.64 7.89
CA GLY A 286 5.84 -23.78 8.63
C GLY A 286 4.32 -23.86 8.59
N ARG A 287 3.61 -22.72 8.61
CA ARG A 287 2.16 -22.65 8.44
C ARG A 287 1.75 -23.00 7.01
N LEU A 288 2.42 -22.42 6.01
CA LEU A 288 2.11 -22.70 4.59
C LEU A 288 2.28 -24.18 4.25
N GLY A 289 3.25 -24.87 4.83
CA GLY A 289 3.42 -26.32 4.68
C GLY A 289 2.31 -27.16 5.28
N ARG A 290 1.45 -26.59 6.13
CA ARG A 290 0.30 -27.24 6.77
C ARG A 290 -1.05 -26.68 6.36
N LEU A 291 -1.11 -25.86 5.29
CA LEU A 291 -2.37 -25.28 4.81
C LEU A 291 -3.41 -26.34 4.46
N GLY A 292 -3.02 -27.53 4.01
CA GLY A 292 -3.94 -28.64 3.73
C GLY A 292 -4.73 -29.07 4.97
N ASP A 293 -4.13 -29.04 6.15
CA ASP A 293 -4.78 -29.35 7.41
C ASP A 293 -5.72 -28.21 7.86
N GLU A 294 -5.33 -26.96 7.56
CA GLU A 294 -6.12 -25.77 7.89
C GLU A 294 -7.32 -25.59 6.94
N PHE A 295 -7.15 -26.00 5.68
CA PHE A 295 -8.13 -25.83 4.60
C PHE A 295 -8.40 -27.16 3.85
N PRO A 296 -8.92 -28.22 4.52
CA PRO A 296 -9.08 -29.53 3.91
C PRO A 296 -10.07 -29.55 2.72
N ASP A 297 -11.06 -28.64 2.73
CA ASP A 297 -12.11 -28.56 1.71
C ASP A 297 -11.73 -27.65 0.52
N LYS A 298 -10.51 -27.09 0.52
CA LYS A 298 -10.04 -26.21 -0.56
C LYS A 298 -9.26 -26.99 -1.62
N PRO A 299 -9.04 -26.39 -2.82
CA PRO A 299 -8.29 -27.03 -3.90
C PRO A 299 -6.87 -27.42 -3.48
N GLN A 300 -6.63 -28.70 -3.25
CA GLN A 300 -5.36 -29.21 -2.71
C GLN A 300 -4.18 -28.96 -3.66
N HIS A 301 -4.42 -28.90 -4.98
CA HIS A 301 -3.38 -28.56 -5.96
C HIS A 301 -2.87 -27.12 -5.80
N LEU A 302 -3.74 -26.15 -5.44
CA LEU A 302 -3.33 -24.77 -5.15
C LEU A 302 -2.54 -24.68 -3.85
N ILE A 303 -2.94 -25.44 -2.84
CA ILE A 303 -2.20 -25.53 -1.56
C ILE A 303 -0.80 -26.09 -1.80
N ALA A 304 -0.68 -27.13 -2.63
CA ALA A 304 0.62 -27.69 -3.01
C ALA A 304 1.49 -26.68 -3.80
N GLU A 305 0.86 -25.90 -4.70
CA GLU A 305 1.59 -24.87 -5.44
C GLU A 305 2.03 -23.70 -4.53
N ILE A 306 1.20 -23.28 -3.58
CA ILE A 306 1.59 -22.29 -2.54
C ILE A 306 2.81 -22.79 -1.77
N ALA A 307 2.78 -24.04 -1.28
CA ALA A 307 3.89 -24.61 -0.51
C ALA A 307 5.18 -24.67 -1.35
N LYS A 308 5.09 -25.12 -2.60
CA LYS A 308 6.21 -25.17 -3.54
C LYS A 308 6.81 -23.77 -3.79
N ARG A 309 5.98 -22.76 -4.07
CA ARG A 309 6.45 -21.38 -4.30
C ARG A 309 7.01 -20.75 -3.03
N ALA A 310 6.47 -21.08 -1.87
CA ALA A 310 7.04 -20.68 -0.59
C ALA A 310 8.46 -21.26 -0.41
N ASP A 311 8.70 -22.51 -0.80
CA ASP A 311 10.04 -23.10 -0.79
C ASP A 311 11.00 -22.40 -1.77
N GLU A 312 10.56 -22.07 -2.99
CA GLU A 312 11.33 -21.30 -3.96
C GLU A 312 11.71 -19.90 -3.43
N VAL A 313 10.76 -19.20 -2.81
CA VAL A 313 11.00 -17.93 -2.10
C VAL A 313 11.99 -18.15 -0.94
N GLY A 314 11.84 -19.25 -0.19
CA GLY A 314 12.70 -19.63 0.92
C GLY A 314 14.15 -19.81 0.51
N VAL A 315 14.45 -20.32 -0.67
CA VAL A 315 15.82 -20.42 -1.21
C VAL A 315 16.43 -19.04 -1.42
N ARG A 316 15.68 -18.09 -1.99
CA ARG A 316 16.15 -16.71 -2.17
C ARG A 316 16.35 -16.00 -0.84
N PHE A 317 15.38 -16.16 0.07
CA PHE A 317 15.43 -15.63 1.42
C PHE A 317 16.67 -16.13 2.18
N GLY A 318 16.90 -17.46 2.18
CA GLY A 318 18.02 -18.09 2.87
C GLY A 318 19.38 -17.59 2.39
N ARG A 319 19.58 -17.45 1.07
CA ARG A 319 20.83 -16.89 0.52
C ARG A 319 21.09 -15.46 0.97
N LEU A 320 20.07 -14.61 0.97
CA LEU A 320 20.20 -13.22 1.45
C LEU A 320 20.46 -13.18 2.95
N LEU A 321 19.79 -14.05 3.72
CA LEU A 321 19.98 -14.16 5.17
C LEU A 321 21.41 -14.61 5.50
N GLU A 322 21.92 -15.67 4.86
CA GLU A 322 23.28 -16.15 5.02
C GLU A 322 24.30 -15.04 4.74
N THR A 323 24.15 -14.34 3.60
CA THR A 323 25.04 -13.21 3.26
C THR A 323 24.94 -12.08 4.30
N ALA A 324 23.73 -11.75 4.75
CA ALA A 324 23.49 -10.68 5.72
C ALA A 324 24.09 -10.99 7.10
N MET A 325 24.15 -12.27 7.48
CA MET A 325 24.62 -12.71 8.79
C MET A 325 26.10 -13.11 8.79
N GLU A 326 26.59 -13.73 7.73
CA GLU A 326 27.86 -14.48 7.73
C GLU A 326 28.93 -13.94 6.77
N SER A 327 28.60 -13.06 5.79
CA SER A 327 29.61 -12.51 4.90
C SER A 327 30.76 -11.85 5.71
N PRO A 328 32.03 -12.13 5.41
CA PRO A 328 33.14 -11.48 6.06
C PRO A 328 33.26 -9.98 5.71
N ILE A 329 32.60 -9.54 4.63
CA ILE A 329 32.64 -8.16 4.12
C ILE A 329 31.48 -7.36 4.69
N PRO A 330 31.74 -6.32 5.52
CA PRO A 330 30.68 -5.54 6.16
C PRO A 330 29.70 -4.89 5.18
N GLU A 331 30.17 -4.40 4.03
CA GLU A 331 29.40 -3.78 2.97
C GLU A 331 28.40 -4.77 2.34
N GLU A 332 28.84 -6.02 2.11
CA GLU A 332 27.97 -7.08 1.60
C GLU A 332 26.89 -7.44 2.62
N ARG A 333 27.25 -7.57 3.90
CA ARG A 333 26.24 -7.79 4.97
C ARG A 333 25.18 -6.70 4.99
N GLY A 334 25.63 -5.43 4.98
CA GLY A 334 24.71 -4.29 4.98
C GLY A 334 23.81 -4.24 3.75
N LEU A 335 24.35 -4.53 2.57
CA LEU A 335 23.58 -4.59 1.33
C LEU A 335 22.57 -5.75 1.36
N ALA A 336 23.02 -6.95 1.72
CA ALA A 336 22.15 -8.13 1.80
C ALA A 336 21.02 -7.95 2.82
N ALA A 337 21.30 -7.38 3.99
CA ALA A 337 20.32 -7.04 4.99
C ALA A 337 19.29 -6.01 4.47
N THR A 338 19.75 -4.99 3.76
CA THR A 338 18.86 -3.99 3.13
C THR A 338 17.97 -4.64 2.08
N VAL A 339 18.53 -5.45 1.19
CA VAL A 339 17.76 -6.17 0.15
C VAL A 339 16.77 -7.14 0.78
N LEU A 340 17.18 -7.92 1.77
CA LEU A 340 16.31 -8.85 2.50
C LEU A 340 15.11 -8.12 3.11
N ARG A 341 15.39 -7.05 3.85
CA ARG A 341 14.37 -6.24 4.51
C ARG A 341 13.45 -5.49 3.53
N THR A 342 14.00 -5.00 2.42
CA THR A 342 13.19 -4.35 1.37
C THR A 342 12.27 -5.36 0.70
N THR A 343 12.79 -6.55 0.37
CA THR A 343 12.05 -7.57 -0.37
C THR A 343 10.98 -8.25 0.48
N PHE A 344 11.29 -8.57 1.73
CA PHE A 344 10.44 -9.44 2.57
C PHE A 344 9.86 -8.77 3.81
N GLY A 345 10.38 -7.60 4.18
CA GLY A 345 9.98 -6.91 5.40
C GLY A 345 9.10 -5.68 5.19
N LEU A 346 9.15 -5.03 4.03
CA LEU A 346 8.27 -3.90 3.73
C LEU A 346 6.92 -4.41 3.24
N GLU A 347 5.84 -3.96 3.86
CA GLU A 347 4.47 -4.28 3.41
C GLU A 347 4.08 -3.51 2.13
N SER A 348 4.58 -2.28 1.98
CA SER A 348 4.40 -1.46 0.78
C SER A 348 5.68 -0.74 0.40
N PHE A 349 5.88 -0.53 -0.88
CA PHE A 349 6.93 0.34 -1.41
C PHE A 349 6.39 1.77 -1.50
N LEU A 350 6.97 2.70 -0.76
CA LEU A 350 6.71 4.12 -0.89
C LEU A 350 7.78 4.71 -1.82
N LEU A 351 7.37 5.14 -2.99
CA LEU A 351 8.27 5.55 -4.05
C LEU A 351 8.01 7.00 -4.47
N GLU A 352 9.07 7.75 -4.69
CA GLU A 352 9.01 9.06 -5.31
C GLU A 352 9.76 9.07 -6.62
N GLY A 353 9.14 9.66 -7.64
CA GLY A 353 9.78 9.93 -8.93
C GLY A 353 9.68 11.38 -9.35
N ARG A 354 10.61 11.80 -10.21
CA ARG A 354 10.53 13.09 -10.90
C ARG A 354 10.63 12.86 -12.40
N LYS A 355 9.69 13.45 -13.15
CA LYS A 355 9.73 13.41 -14.60
C LYS A 355 10.97 14.16 -15.10
N VAL A 356 11.80 13.46 -15.87
CA VAL A 356 12.92 14.06 -16.60
C VAL A 356 12.51 14.41 -18.03
N ASP A 357 13.19 15.38 -18.62
CA ASP A 357 12.91 15.89 -19.98
C ASP A 357 13.18 14.84 -21.08
#